data_d4aae1943fe693b3d6c9517e4208b4a3
#
_entry.id   d4aae1943fe693b3d6c9517e4208b4a3
#
_cell.length_a   1.000
_cell.length_b   1.000
_cell.length_c   1.000
_cell.angle_alpha   90.00
_cell.angle_beta   90.00
_cell.angle_gamma   90.00
#
_symmetry.space_group_name_H-M   'P 1'
#
loop_
_entity.id
_entity.type
_entity.pdbx_description
1 polymer ?
#
loop_
_entity_poly.entity_id
_entity_poly.type
_entity_poly.pdbx_seq_one_letter_code
_entity_poly.pdbx_strand_id
1 'polypeptide(L)'
;MRILTSLFLFISSITFSQGNIKSIELSDSGNMLNIDYLRSLDSTFEKVTLIGLGESTHGTSEFTIIRGEIFKYLVENHNYTVFFLEADFNACSRVNRYIQGAEDDSKEALIEVRLWPWLTQELLNLIEWMRSYNQNHDNILKFVGCDMQLIVDDRLELKRLFSDNPKYSEFVSQLPDLNFDTQDSLILKSKQKEWVEFSYNFFKTFPDEETLMISSVSQWFEDAIYEGYKENFRDSCMAKNIADYLEKKTSVKGVYFAHNGHVGKIAHKYKNLNEHMKRAGHFLGERLKDKYFAIALEFNKGSFNAINYRNDEYVMESFTIKKNHRKSLSHIVLGKEDKIKYLKSSNIPDNQYIRINSIGAVYGKSKSGYKIYRYRKLELYHYDAFIVINQGTPTNLLTMKVEKSKD
;
A
#
# COMPACT_ATOMS: atom_id res chain seq x y z
N MET A 1 46.25 -23.03 -52.79
CA MET A 1 45.54 -23.88 -51.83
C MET A 1 45.24 -22.97 -50.63
N ARG A 2 44.05 -22.39 -50.61
CA ARG A 2 43.60 -21.49 -49.49
C ARG A 2 42.69 -22.30 -48.60
N ILE A 3 43.11 -22.50 -47.35
CA ILE A 3 42.36 -23.21 -46.32
C ILE A 3 41.38 -22.15 -45.70
N LEU A 4 40.08 -22.33 -45.95
CA LEU A 4 39.02 -21.60 -45.24
C LEU A 4 38.79 -22.26 -43.88
N THR A 5 39.17 -21.60 -42.81
CA THR A 5 38.83 -22.00 -41.44
C THR A 5 37.45 -21.41 -41.09
N SER A 6 36.43 -22.25 -41.12
CA SER A 6 35.07 -21.89 -40.68
C SER A 6 35.05 -21.87 -39.16
N LEU A 7 34.90 -20.65 -38.58
CA LEU A 7 34.72 -20.46 -37.16
C LEU A 7 33.22 -20.68 -36.83
N PHE A 8 32.88 -21.83 -36.27
CA PHE A 8 31.54 -22.09 -35.72
C PHE A 8 31.40 -21.36 -34.41
N LEU A 9 30.68 -20.22 -34.43
CA LEU A 9 30.18 -19.56 -33.23
C LEU A 9 29.02 -20.39 -32.64
N PHE A 10 29.30 -21.14 -31.57
CA PHE A 10 28.27 -21.72 -30.74
C PHE A 10 27.56 -20.59 -29.97
N ILE A 11 26.45 -20.09 -30.51
CA ILE A 11 25.51 -19.28 -29.76
C ILE A 11 24.72 -20.28 -28.89
N SER A 12 25.14 -20.44 -27.64
CA SER A 12 24.32 -21.10 -26.63
C SER A 12 23.11 -20.21 -26.37
N SER A 13 22.01 -20.47 -27.06
CA SER A 13 20.72 -19.99 -26.72
C SER A 13 20.32 -20.57 -25.36
N ILE A 14 20.53 -19.80 -24.28
CA ILE A 14 19.94 -20.11 -22.99
C ILE A 14 18.41 -19.98 -23.18
N THR A 15 17.79 -21.10 -23.52
CA THR A 15 16.32 -21.20 -23.46
C THR A 15 15.95 -21.16 -22.01
N PHE A 16 15.37 -20.03 -21.56
CA PHE A 16 14.70 -19.95 -20.28
C PHE A 16 13.55 -20.96 -20.31
N SER A 17 13.74 -22.10 -19.63
CA SER A 17 12.65 -23.04 -19.40
C SER A 17 11.61 -22.36 -18.51
N GLN A 18 10.40 -22.13 -19.04
CA GLN A 18 9.23 -21.84 -18.24
C GLN A 18 9.04 -23.03 -17.28
N GLY A 19 9.02 -22.81 -15.98
CA GLY A 19 8.62 -23.83 -15.02
C GLY A 19 9.65 -24.28 -13.98
N ASN A 20 10.88 -23.73 -13.95
CA ASN A 20 11.88 -24.16 -12.95
C ASN A 20 11.82 -23.43 -11.59
N ILE A 21 10.94 -22.42 -11.43
CA ILE A 21 10.76 -21.75 -10.14
C ILE A 21 9.69 -22.50 -9.36
N LYS A 22 10.05 -23.05 -8.20
CA LYS A 22 9.09 -23.73 -7.31
C LYS A 22 8.01 -22.77 -6.87
N SER A 23 6.77 -23.05 -7.25
CA SER A 23 5.57 -22.26 -6.93
C SER A 23 4.40 -23.16 -6.57
N ILE A 24 3.41 -22.60 -5.90
CA ILE A 24 2.18 -23.27 -5.49
C ILE A 24 1.02 -22.61 -6.24
N GLU A 25 0.13 -23.41 -6.86
CA GLU A 25 -1.13 -22.89 -7.41
C GLU A 25 -2.07 -22.50 -6.26
N LEU A 26 -2.72 -21.34 -6.34
CA LEU A 26 -3.67 -20.85 -5.35
C LEU A 26 -5.10 -20.77 -5.86
N SER A 27 -5.40 -21.30 -7.05
CA SER A 27 -6.76 -21.32 -7.61
C SER A 27 -7.04 -22.61 -8.35
N ASP A 28 -8.27 -23.10 -8.30
CA ASP A 28 -8.70 -24.29 -9.04
C ASP A 28 -9.04 -23.92 -10.50
N SER A 29 -9.88 -22.90 -10.67
CA SER A 29 -10.33 -22.45 -12.00
C SER A 29 -10.79 -20.98 -11.92
N GLY A 30 -10.19 -20.13 -12.69
CA GLY A 30 -10.50 -18.70 -12.69
C GLY A 30 -9.50 -17.85 -11.91
N ASN A 31 -9.87 -16.58 -11.67
CA ASN A 31 -8.99 -15.58 -11.06
C ASN A 31 -9.26 -15.40 -9.54
N MET A 32 -9.99 -16.31 -8.92
CA MET A 32 -10.31 -16.27 -7.49
C MET A 32 -9.42 -17.23 -6.71
N LEU A 33 -9.05 -16.85 -5.50
CA LEU A 33 -8.31 -17.72 -4.58
C LEU A 33 -9.16 -18.91 -4.17
N ASN A 34 -8.54 -20.09 -4.10
CA ASN A 34 -9.04 -21.17 -3.30
C ASN A 34 -8.48 -21.03 -1.88
N ILE A 35 -9.35 -20.71 -0.93
CA ILE A 35 -8.98 -20.45 0.46
C ILE A 35 -8.27 -21.66 1.09
N ASP A 36 -8.66 -22.89 0.74
CA ASP A 36 -8.02 -24.09 1.25
C ASP A 36 -6.52 -24.18 0.92
N TYR A 37 -6.10 -23.57 -0.19
CA TYR A 37 -4.68 -23.54 -0.55
C TYR A 37 -3.85 -22.59 0.32
N LEU A 38 -4.49 -21.59 0.97
CA LEU A 38 -3.82 -20.72 1.94
C LEU A 38 -3.33 -21.48 3.17
N ARG A 39 -3.92 -22.62 3.51
CA ARG A 39 -3.47 -23.48 4.62
C ARG A 39 -2.01 -23.92 4.47
N SER A 40 -1.51 -24.03 3.26
CA SER A 40 -0.08 -24.32 3.02
C SER A 40 0.86 -23.24 3.56
N LEU A 41 0.33 -22.05 3.90
CA LEU A 41 1.06 -20.89 4.42
C LEU A 41 0.89 -20.68 5.93
N ASP A 42 0.08 -21.50 6.61
CA ASP A 42 -0.26 -21.37 8.04
C ASP A 42 0.99 -21.26 8.92
N SER A 43 1.99 -22.09 8.68
CA SER A 43 3.25 -22.04 9.44
C SER A 43 4.01 -20.70 9.32
N THR A 44 3.74 -19.93 8.27
CA THR A 44 4.25 -18.57 8.09
C THR A 44 3.35 -17.58 8.84
N PHE A 45 2.03 -17.68 8.67
CA PHE A 45 1.05 -16.75 9.24
C PHE A 45 0.99 -16.79 10.77
N GLU A 46 1.24 -17.96 11.37
CA GLU A 46 1.34 -18.11 12.84
C GLU A 46 2.50 -17.32 13.43
N LYS A 47 3.65 -17.27 12.76
CA LYS A 47 4.90 -16.72 13.29
C LYS A 47 5.02 -15.22 13.20
N VAL A 48 4.31 -14.58 12.25
CA VAL A 48 4.44 -13.16 11.98
C VAL A 48 3.32 -12.34 12.64
N THR A 49 3.63 -11.10 12.95
CA THR A 49 2.69 -10.14 13.55
C THR A 49 2.08 -9.21 12.51
N LEU A 50 2.82 -8.92 11.44
CA LEU A 50 2.39 -8.04 10.37
C LEU A 50 2.66 -8.68 9.01
N ILE A 51 1.64 -8.76 8.16
CA ILE A 51 1.79 -9.15 6.77
C ILE A 51 1.57 -7.94 5.87
N GLY A 52 2.60 -7.51 5.14
CA GLY A 52 2.47 -6.53 4.09
C GLY A 52 1.94 -7.18 2.82
N LEU A 53 0.78 -6.75 2.35
CA LEU A 53 0.13 -7.22 1.12
C LEU A 53 0.18 -6.10 0.08
N GLY A 54 1.17 -6.18 -0.80
CA GLY A 54 1.41 -5.18 -1.82
C GLY A 54 0.54 -5.33 -3.06
N GLU A 55 0.62 -4.36 -3.96
CA GLU A 55 0.05 -4.40 -5.31
C GLU A 55 0.95 -3.70 -6.31
N SER A 56 1.05 -4.20 -7.54
CA SER A 56 1.89 -3.59 -8.59
C SER A 56 1.21 -2.43 -9.33
N THR A 57 -0.07 -2.23 -9.12
CA THR A 57 -0.89 -1.11 -9.59
C THR A 57 -2.11 -0.96 -8.69
N HIS A 58 -2.49 0.27 -8.39
CA HIS A 58 -3.67 0.56 -7.57
C HIS A 58 -5.01 0.30 -8.28
N GLY A 59 -4.99 0.12 -9.59
CA GLY A 59 -6.21 0.04 -10.39
C GLY A 59 -6.61 -1.35 -10.86
N THR A 60 -6.09 -2.43 -10.25
CA THR A 60 -6.40 -3.82 -10.59
C THR A 60 -7.33 -4.44 -9.56
N SER A 61 -8.53 -4.83 -9.99
CA SER A 61 -9.61 -5.38 -9.14
C SER A 61 -9.17 -6.62 -8.37
N GLU A 62 -8.55 -7.58 -9.03
CA GLU A 62 -8.12 -8.85 -8.44
C GLU A 62 -7.15 -8.66 -7.27
N PHE A 63 -6.34 -7.60 -7.28
CA PHE A 63 -5.42 -7.35 -6.16
C PHE A 63 -6.17 -7.04 -4.88
N THR A 64 -7.18 -6.18 -4.92
CA THR A 64 -7.98 -5.87 -3.72
C THR A 64 -8.79 -7.08 -3.27
N ILE A 65 -9.37 -7.83 -4.21
CA ILE A 65 -10.13 -9.06 -3.89
C ILE A 65 -9.22 -10.08 -3.22
N ILE A 66 -8.07 -10.43 -3.83
CA ILE A 66 -7.15 -11.44 -3.30
C ILE A 66 -6.61 -11.04 -1.92
N ARG A 67 -6.20 -9.79 -1.74
CA ARG A 67 -5.74 -9.29 -0.44
C ARG A 67 -6.85 -9.35 0.61
N GLY A 68 -8.08 -9.03 0.21
CA GLY A 68 -9.27 -9.14 1.05
C GLY A 68 -9.54 -10.58 1.49
N GLU A 69 -9.48 -11.55 0.58
CA GLU A 69 -9.66 -12.97 0.90
C GLU A 69 -8.53 -13.51 1.82
N ILE A 70 -7.28 -13.07 1.59
CA ILE A 70 -6.18 -13.40 2.50
C ILE A 70 -6.44 -12.82 3.89
N PHE A 71 -6.90 -11.56 3.99
CA PHE A 71 -7.22 -10.96 5.28
C PHE A 71 -8.34 -11.71 6.00
N LYS A 72 -9.42 -12.05 5.31
CA LYS A 72 -10.51 -12.87 5.88
C LYS A 72 -9.99 -14.18 6.44
N TYR A 73 -9.18 -14.90 5.67
CA TYR A 73 -8.56 -16.15 6.11
C TYR A 73 -7.70 -15.96 7.36
N LEU A 74 -6.89 -14.90 7.42
CA LEU A 74 -6.04 -14.57 8.55
C LEU A 74 -6.85 -14.22 9.81
N VAL A 75 -7.97 -13.52 9.65
CA VAL A 75 -8.91 -13.21 10.74
C VAL A 75 -9.50 -14.49 11.30
N GLU A 76 -10.03 -15.35 10.45
CA GLU A 76 -10.76 -16.55 10.84
C GLU A 76 -9.86 -17.65 11.44
N ASN A 77 -8.59 -17.73 11.00
CA ASN A 77 -7.71 -18.85 11.33
C ASN A 77 -6.46 -18.48 12.16
N HIS A 78 -6.05 -17.19 12.18
CA HIS A 78 -4.76 -16.77 12.75
C HIS A 78 -4.84 -15.56 13.69
N ASN A 79 -6.04 -15.14 14.10
CA ASN A 79 -6.29 -14.03 15.03
C ASN A 79 -5.72 -12.67 14.56
N TYR A 80 -5.74 -12.41 13.26
CA TYR A 80 -5.46 -11.08 12.74
C TYR A 80 -6.68 -10.19 12.95
N THR A 81 -6.48 -8.98 13.50
CA THR A 81 -7.59 -8.10 13.88
C THR A 81 -7.47 -6.69 13.33
N VAL A 82 -6.33 -6.31 12.77
CA VAL A 82 -6.09 -4.95 12.28
C VAL A 82 -5.79 -4.93 10.80
N PHE A 83 -6.51 -4.07 10.11
CA PHE A 83 -6.30 -3.76 8.70
C PHE A 83 -5.68 -2.37 8.60
N PHE A 84 -4.41 -2.28 8.21
CA PHE A 84 -3.73 -1.01 7.93
C PHE A 84 -3.81 -0.68 6.45
N LEU A 85 -4.19 0.56 6.12
CA LEU A 85 -4.28 1.05 4.75
C LEU A 85 -3.28 2.19 4.52
N GLU A 86 -2.66 2.23 3.32
CA GLU A 86 -1.89 3.37 2.81
C GLU A 86 -2.84 4.56 2.54
N ALA A 87 -3.37 5.14 3.58
CA ALA A 87 -4.27 6.28 3.59
C ALA A 87 -4.19 6.97 4.95
N ASP A 88 -4.68 8.21 5.02
CA ASP A 88 -4.64 9.01 6.24
C ASP A 88 -5.42 8.36 7.38
N PHE A 89 -4.88 8.52 8.58
CA PHE A 89 -5.47 7.95 9.78
C PHE A 89 -6.92 8.46 9.99
N ASN A 90 -7.13 9.76 9.90
CA ASN A 90 -8.47 10.34 10.14
C ASN A 90 -9.47 10.02 9.03
N ALA A 91 -9.02 10.05 7.78
CA ALA A 91 -9.85 9.64 6.66
C ALA A 91 -10.37 8.20 6.83
N CYS A 92 -9.52 7.32 7.38
CA CYS A 92 -9.89 5.94 7.70
C CYS A 92 -10.70 5.80 9.01
N SER A 93 -10.71 6.80 9.89
CA SER A 93 -11.42 6.73 11.17
C SER A 93 -12.93 6.57 10.98
N ARG A 94 -13.52 7.19 9.94
CA ARG A 94 -14.94 7.03 9.61
C ARG A 94 -15.26 5.60 9.15
N VAL A 95 -14.39 5.01 8.34
CA VAL A 95 -14.50 3.58 7.98
C VAL A 95 -14.43 2.70 9.22
N ASN A 96 -13.51 3.03 10.15
CA ASN A 96 -13.42 2.29 11.41
C ASN A 96 -14.69 2.43 12.26
N ARG A 97 -15.28 3.63 12.35
CA ARG A 97 -16.60 3.83 13.03
C ARG A 97 -17.71 3.04 12.35
N TYR A 98 -17.73 3.00 11.01
CA TYR A 98 -18.70 2.21 10.26
C TYR A 98 -18.61 0.72 10.59
N ILE A 99 -17.43 0.13 10.55
CA ILE A 99 -17.28 -1.32 10.84
C ILE A 99 -17.57 -1.66 12.31
N GLN A 100 -17.54 -0.67 13.20
CA GLN A 100 -17.91 -0.81 14.62
C GLN A 100 -19.39 -0.52 14.90
N GLY A 101 -20.17 -0.14 13.89
CA GLY A 101 -21.60 0.14 14.04
C GLY A 101 -21.96 1.55 14.47
N ALA A 102 -21.01 2.48 14.54
CA ALA A 102 -21.26 3.87 14.89
C ALA A 102 -21.62 4.78 13.69
N GLU A 103 -21.48 4.28 12.47
CA GLU A 103 -21.89 4.92 11.21
C GLU A 103 -22.73 3.92 10.41
N ASP A 104 -23.68 4.40 9.60
CA ASP A 104 -24.62 3.52 8.90
C ASP A 104 -24.33 3.36 7.39
N ASP A 105 -23.70 4.36 6.76
CA ASP A 105 -23.45 4.34 5.31
C ASP A 105 -22.00 3.96 5.01
N SER A 106 -21.80 2.76 4.45
CA SER A 106 -20.49 2.22 4.08
C SER A 106 -19.81 3.04 2.97
N LYS A 107 -20.61 3.49 2.01
CA LYS A 107 -20.11 4.24 0.85
C LYS A 107 -19.67 5.64 1.25
N GLU A 108 -20.47 6.33 2.06
CA GLU A 108 -20.09 7.65 2.59
C GLU A 108 -18.83 7.54 3.48
N ALA A 109 -18.75 6.52 4.34
CA ALA A 109 -17.58 6.29 5.15
C ALA A 109 -16.32 6.08 4.30
N LEU A 110 -16.43 5.33 3.20
CA LEU A 110 -15.28 5.06 2.32
C LEU A 110 -14.91 6.28 1.45
N ILE A 111 -15.88 7.09 1.01
CA ILE A 111 -15.62 8.30 0.20
C ILE A 111 -14.73 9.30 0.95
N GLU A 112 -14.81 9.37 2.27
CA GLU A 112 -13.96 10.25 3.09
C GLU A 112 -12.46 9.88 3.02
N VAL A 113 -12.11 8.69 2.57
CA VAL A 113 -10.70 8.32 2.32
C VAL A 113 -10.09 9.17 1.19
N ARG A 114 -10.90 9.67 0.24
CA ARG A 114 -10.57 10.63 -0.84
C ARG A 114 -9.45 10.23 -1.79
N LEU A 115 -8.80 9.13 -1.58
CA LEU A 115 -7.76 8.58 -2.45
C LEU A 115 -8.40 7.60 -3.43
N TRP A 116 -8.42 7.93 -4.71
CA TRP A 116 -9.08 7.13 -5.75
C TRP A 116 -8.69 5.64 -5.75
N PRO A 117 -7.43 5.24 -5.39
CA PRO A 117 -7.05 3.83 -5.33
C PRO A 117 -7.93 2.99 -4.39
N TRP A 118 -8.48 3.63 -3.38
CA TRP A 118 -9.27 2.99 -2.34
C TRP A 118 -10.79 3.18 -2.52
N LEU A 119 -11.22 4.10 -3.40
CA LEU A 119 -12.63 4.35 -3.70
C LEU A 119 -13.18 3.35 -4.70
N THR A 120 -13.22 2.08 -4.30
CA THR A 120 -13.58 0.96 -5.17
C THR A 120 -14.64 0.07 -4.53
N GLN A 121 -15.46 -0.58 -5.38
CA GLN A 121 -16.46 -1.54 -4.92
C GLN A 121 -15.81 -2.72 -4.20
N GLU A 122 -14.61 -3.12 -4.64
CA GLU A 122 -13.86 -4.22 -4.05
C GLU A 122 -13.50 -3.95 -2.59
N LEU A 123 -13.04 -2.72 -2.28
CA LEU A 123 -12.75 -2.34 -0.89
C LEU A 123 -14.04 -2.11 -0.10
N LEU A 124 -15.08 -1.56 -0.72
CA LEU A 124 -16.40 -1.41 -0.10
C LEU A 124 -16.93 -2.77 0.38
N ASN A 125 -16.87 -3.80 -0.46
CA ASN A 125 -17.30 -5.15 -0.10
C ASN A 125 -16.50 -5.71 1.09
N LEU A 126 -15.21 -5.39 1.18
CA LEU A 126 -14.38 -5.82 2.31
C LEU A 126 -14.78 -5.13 3.62
N ILE A 127 -15.02 -3.82 3.64
CA ILE A 127 -15.44 -3.11 4.86
C ILE A 127 -16.85 -3.51 5.31
N GLU A 128 -17.74 -3.84 4.39
CA GLU A 128 -19.06 -4.39 4.71
C GLU A 128 -18.95 -5.79 5.36
N TRP A 129 -18.06 -6.63 4.84
CA TRP A 129 -17.73 -7.90 5.49
C TRP A 129 -17.14 -7.67 6.89
N MET A 130 -16.21 -6.70 7.08
CA MET A 130 -15.64 -6.39 8.39
C MET A 130 -16.72 -5.96 9.40
N ARG A 131 -17.71 -5.16 8.97
CA ARG A 131 -18.86 -4.79 9.80
C ARG A 131 -19.67 -6.01 10.20
N SER A 132 -20.01 -6.86 9.23
CA SER A 132 -20.75 -8.11 9.50
C SER A 132 -19.99 -9.03 10.45
N TYR A 133 -18.67 -9.13 10.30
CA TYR A 133 -17.83 -9.89 11.21
C TYR A 133 -17.93 -9.32 12.66
N ASN A 134 -17.75 -8.00 12.82
CA ASN A 134 -17.79 -7.34 14.13
C ASN A 134 -19.16 -7.46 14.82
N GLN A 135 -20.25 -7.56 14.08
CA GLN A 135 -21.59 -7.76 14.63
C GLN A 135 -21.81 -9.17 15.20
N ASN A 136 -21.02 -10.14 14.78
CA ASN A 136 -21.21 -11.55 15.11
C ASN A 136 -20.07 -12.17 15.94
N HIS A 137 -19.02 -11.39 16.27
CA HIS A 137 -17.85 -11.88 16.99
C HIS A 137 -17.40 -10.89 18.07
N ASP A 138 -16.85 -11.41 19.17
CA ASP A 138 -16.29 -10.59 20.25
C ASP A 138 -14.92 -10.00 19.90
N ASN A 139 -14.19 -10.62 18.97
CA ASN A 139 -12.89 -10.18 18.52
C ASN A 139 -13.04 -9.12 17.43
N ILE A 140 -13.09 -7.86 17.82
CA ILE A 140 -13.44 -6.72 16.97
C ILE A 140 -12.31 -6.33 16.03
N LEU A 141 -12.61 -6.33 14.72
CA LEU A 141 -11.71 -5.85 13.69
C LEU A 141 -11.57 -4.33 13.73
N LYS A 142 -10.37 -3.85 13.40
CA LYS A 142 -10.05 -2.42 13.29
C LYS A 142 -9.57 -2.09 11.88
N PHE A 143 -10.00 -0.92 11.39
CA PHE A 143 -9.55 -0.34 10.12
C PHE A 143 -8.75 0.93 10.41
N VAL A 144 -7.48 0.95 10.06
CA VAL A 144 -6.53 1.99 10.49
C VAL A 144 -5.79 2.55 9.28
N GLY A 145 -5.88 3.85 9.04
CA GLY A 145 -5.00 4.55 8.14
C GLY A 145 -3.61 4.72 8.77
N CYS A 146 -2.57 4.58 7.98
CA CYS A 146 -1.21 4.72 8.50
C CYS A 146 -0.41 5.86 7.90
N ASP A 147 -0.97 6.58 6.93
CA ASP A 147 -0.34 7.67 6.19
C ASP A 147 -0.72 9.06 6.73
N MET A 148 -0.10 10.10 6.17
CA MET A 148 -0.28 11.49 6.60
C MET A 148 -0.43 12.48 5.42
N GLN A 149 -1.01 12.04 4.29
CA GLN A 149 -1.04 12.83 3.04
C GLN A 149 -2.12 13.93 2.98
N LEU A 150 -3.28 13.76 3.64
CA LEU A 150 -4.48 14.58 3.46
C LEU A 150 -4.97 15.24 4.77
N ILE A 151 -4.11 15.95 5.44
CA ILE A 151 -4.34 16.47 6.79
C ILE A 151 -5.46 17.51 6.93
N VAL A 152 -5.95 18.11 5.85
CA VAL A 152 -6.94 19.19 5.92
C VAL A 152 -8.19 18.76 6.69
N ASP A 153 -8.61 17.52 6.50
CA ASP A 153 -9.77 16.95 7.17
C ASP A 153 -9.46 16.51 8.60
N ASP A 154 -8.22 16.14 8.86
CA ASP A 154 -7.74 15.81 10.20
C ASP A 154 -7.95 16.96 11.17
N ARG A 155 -7.77 18.20 10.71
CA ARG A 155 -7.99 19.37 11.53
C ARG A 155 -9.45 19.59 11.90
N LEU A 156 -10.37 19.39 10.95
CA LEU A 156 -11.81 19.51 11.21
C LEU A 156 -12.29 18.40 12.15
N GLU A 157 -11.80 17.19 11.97
CA GLU A 157 -12.10 16.07 12.85
C GLU A 157 -11.51 16.26 14.26
N LEU A 158 -10.27 16.79 14.35
CA LEU A 158 -9.67 17.20 15.62
C LEU A 158 -10.53 18.26 16.32
N LYS A 159 -10.99 19.30 15.61
CA LYS A 159 -11.88 20.30 16.16
C LYS A 159 -13.17 19.67 16.69
N ARG A 160 -13.76 18.73 15.96
CA ARG A 160 -14.99 18.05 16.35
C ARG A 160 -14.79 17.17 17.59
N LEU A 161 -13.72 16.37 17.63
CA LEU A 161 -13.45 15.42 18.72
C LEU A 161 -13.02 16.11 20.02
N PHE A 162 -12.38 17.26 19.90
CA PHE A 162 -11.75 17.91 21.04
C PHE A 162 -12.38 19.27 21.42
N SER A 163 -13.47 19.68 20.75
CA SER A 163 -14.18 20.93 21.08
C SER A 163 -14.63 20.99 22.54
N ASP A 164 -15.05 19.86 23.08
CA ASP A 164 -15.63 19.76 24.41
C ASP A 164 -14.59 19.51 25.52
N ASN A 165 -13.33 19.31 25.16
CA ASN A 165 -12.26 19.10 26.12
C ASN A 165 -11.34 20.34 26.18
N PRO A 166 -11.33 21.12 27.30
CA PRO A 166 -10.55 22.36 27.41
C PRO A 166 -9.06 22.18 27.12
N LYS A 167 -8.49 21.01 27.45
CA LYS A 167 -7.09 20.69 27.24
C LYS A 167 -6.76 20.55 25.75
N TYR A 168 -7.69 20.06 24.95
CA TYR A 168 -7.54 19.91 23.51
C TYR A 168 -7.99 21.14 22.73
N SER A 169 -8.98 21.89 23.26
CA SER A 169 -9.48 23.10 22.60
C SER A 169 -8.40 24.17 22.47
N GLU A 170 -7.50 24.30 23.44
CA GLU A 170 -6.33 25.18 23.36
C GLU A 170 -5.39 24.76 22.23
N PHE A 171 -5.07 23.46 22.11
CA PHE A 171 -4.27 22.92 21.01
C PHE A 171 -4.92 23.17 19.66
N VAL A 172 -6.19 22.81 19.52
CA VAL A 172 -6.93 22.96 18.27
C VAL A 172 -7.11 24.43 17.86
N SER A 173 -7.32 25.35 18.82
CA SER A 173 -7.43 26.78 18.54
C SER A 173 -6.17 27.41 17.98
N GLN A 174 -5.05 26.82 18.30
CA GLN A 174 -3.74 27.27 17.83
C GLN A 174 -3.37 26.66 16.47
N LEU A 175 -4.03 25.61 15.95
CA LEU A 175 -3.75 25.05 14.63
C LEU A 175 -4.00 26.11 13.53
N PRO A 176 -2.99 26.43 12.71
CA PRO A 176 -3.14 27.44 11.68
C PRO A 176 -4.23 27.06 10.65
N ASP A 177 -4.85 28.06 10.04
CA ASP A 177 -5.70 27.84 8.87
C ASP A 177 -4.81 27.53 7.67
N LEU A 178 -4.57 26.24 7.45
CA LEU A 178 -3.76 25.75 6.36
C LEU A 178 -4.62 25.63 5.10
N ASN A 179 -4.56 26.67 4.25
CA ASN A 179 -4.90 26.50 2.85
C ASN A 179 -3.67 25.98 2.11
N PHE A 180 -3.84 25.11 1.12
CA PHE A 180 -2.76 24.58 0.28
C PHE A 180 -1.85 25.68 -0.30
N ASP A 181 -2.37 26.90 -0.49
CA ASP A 181 -1.65 28.06 -1.02
C ASP A 181 -0.67 28.71 -0.04
N THR A 182 -0.69 28.35 1.24
CA THR A 182 0.18 28.95 2.26
C THR A 182 1.45 28.18 2.55
N GLN A 183 1.71 27.06 1.83
CA GLN A 183 2.92 26.24 2.03
C GLN A 183 4.25 26.97 1.71
N ASP A 184 4.21 28.08 0.99
CA ASP A 184 5.41 28.77 0.49
C ASP A 184 5.90 29.96 1.33
N SER A 185 5.26 30.29 2.46
CA SER A 185 5.72 31.44 3.26
C SER A 185 6.77 31.06 4.30
N LEU A 186 7.88 31.81 4.31
CA LEU A 186 8.97 31.69 5.33
C LEU A 186 8.46 31.82 6.77
N ILE A 187 7.36 32.55 6.99
CA ILE A 187 6.71 32.74 8.29
C ILE A 187 6.04 31.44 8.75
N LEU A 188 5.51 30.65 7.83
CA LEU A 188 4.94 29.33 8.12
C LEU A 188 6.04 28.35 8.60
N LYS A 189 7.21 28.36 7.97
CA LYS A 189 8.32 27.44 8.32
C LYS A 189 8.83 27.63 9.75
N SER A 190 8.91 28.87 10.25
CA SER A 190 9.31 29.11 11.64
C SER A 190 8.25 28.65 12.63
N LYS A 191 6.98 28.94 12.35
CA LYS A 191 5.86 28.49 13.18
C LYS A 191 5.66 26.96 13.13
N GLN A 192 5.92 26.32 12.01
CA GLN A 192 5.84 24.87 11.87
C GLN A 192 6.78 24.14 12.82
N LYS A 193 7.99 24.66 13.04
CA LYS A 193 8.94 24.06 14.00
C LYS A 193 8.41 24.13 15.44
N GLU A 194 7.85 25.26 15.85
CA GLU A 194 7.20 25.40 17.14
C GLU A 194 6.02 24.43 17.29
N TRP A 195 5.27 24.22 16.21
CA TRP A 195 4.14 23.29 16.15
C TRP A 195 4.55 21.84 16.29
N VAL A 196 5.61 21.44 15.61
CA VAL A 196 6.18 20.08 15.74
C VAL A 196 6.60 19.84 17.19
N GLU A 197 7.34 20.76 17.80
CA GLU A 197 7.78 20.64 19.19
C GLU A 197 6.60 20.61 20.17
N PHE A 198 5.63 21.49 19.98
CA PHE A 198 4.41 21.54 20.81
C PHE A 198 3.62 20.24 20.69
N SER A 199 3.35 19.78 19.48
CA SER A 199 2.60 18.55 19.25
C SER A 199 3.31 17.34 19.87
N TYR A 200 4.61 17.16 19.69
CA TYR A 200 5.36 16.07 20.32
C TYR A 200 5.33 16.11 21.84
N ASN A 201 5.42 17.29 22.45
CA ASN A 201 5.33 17.43 23.89
C ASN A 201 3.93 17.17 24.42
N PHE A 202 2.91 17.60 23.69
CA PHE A 202 1.52 17.37 23.99
C PHE A 202 1.17 15.88 23.96
N PHE A 203 1.73 15.11 22.97
CA PHE A 203 1.41 13.69 22.77
C PHE A 203 2.02 12.74 23.77
N LYS A 204 3.12 13.11 24.37
CA LYS A 204 3.70 12.33 25.48
C LYS A 204 2.74 12.18 26.65
N THR A 205 1.69 13.01 26.70
CA THR A 205 0.73 13.05 27.81
C THR A 205 -0.57 12.28 27.54
N PHE A 206 -0.76 11.69 26.31
CA PHE A 206 -1.98 11.01 25.93
C PHE A 206 -1.75 9.52 25.65
N PRO A 207 -2.60 8.62 26.17
CA PRO A 207 -2.62 7.22 25.78
C PRO A 207 -3.58 6.97 24.59
N ASP A 208 -3.21 6.00 23.75
CA ASP A 208 -4.02 5.21 22.83
C ASP A 208 -4.32 5.73 21.40
N GLU A 209 -5.53 5.46 20.87
CA GLU A 209 -5.89 5.64 19.44
C GLU A 209 -5.85 7.12 19.01
N GLU A 210 -6.15 8.03 19.93
CA GLU A 210 -6.05 9.47 19.73
C GLU A 210 -4.60 9.91 19.41
N THR A 211 -3.60 9.19 19.93
CA THR A 211 -2.18 9.48 19.68
C THR A 211 -1.78 9.33 18.21
N LEU A 212 -2.41 8.39 17.46
CA LEU A 212 -2.10 8.19 16.04
C LEU A 212 -2.63 9.34 15.17
N MET A 213 -3.83 9.82 15.46
CA MET A 213 -4.43 10.94 14.77
C MET A 213 -3.57 12.20 14.87
N ILE A 214 -3.12 12.45 16.08
CA ILE A 214 -2.34 13.63 16.38
C ILE A 214 -0.90 13.44 15.85
N SER A 215 -0.39 12.21 15.88
CA SER A 215 0.91 11.87 15.28
C SER A 215 0.91 12.17 13.78
N SER A 216 -0.16 11.86 13.04
CA SER A 216 -0.27 12.15 11.60
C SER A 216 -0.21 13.65 11.30
N VAL A 217 -0.88 14.48 12.10
CA VAL A 217 -0.82 15.94 11.99
C VAL A 217 0.59 16.47 12.23
N SER A 218 1.26 15.97 13.27
CA SER A 218 2.64 16.37 13.57
C SER A 218 3.61 15.95 12.47
N GLN A 219 3.46 14.75 11.96
CA GLN A 219 4.26 14.21 10.86
C GLN A 219 4.11 15.05 9.60
N TRP A 220 2.90 15.53 9.30
CA TRP A 220 2.69 16.41 8.16
C TRP A 220 3.41 17.76 8.32
N PHE A 221 3.36 18.38 9.50
CA PHE A 221 4.13 19.59 9.77
C PHE A 221 5.63 19.35 9.68
N GLU A 222 6.11 18.20 10.17
CA GLU A 222 7.51 17.81 10.08
C GLU A 222 7.95 17.58 8.63
N ASP A 223 7.10 16.95 7.79
CA ASP A 223 7.36 16.80 6.36
C ASP A 223 7.56 18.14 5.65
N ALA A 224 6.78 19.15 6.00
CA ALA A 224 6.87 20.46 5.38
C ALA A 224 8.22 21.14 5.61
N ILE A 225 8.89 20.86 6.73
CA ILE A 225 10.22 21.41 7.09
C ILE A 225 11.37 20.42 6.87
N TYR A 226 11.08 19.18 6.47
CA TYR A 226 12.11 18.15 6.28
C TYR A 226 12.99 18.46 5.07
N GLU A 227 14.30 18.53 5.27
CA GLU A 227 15.28 18.89 4.24
C GLU A 227 15.81 17.66 3.46
N GLY A 228 15.52 16.44 3.92
CA GLY A 228 15.92 15.21 3.26
C GLY A 228 14.98 14.78 2.13
N TYR A 229 15.11 13.53 1.70
CA TYR A 229 14.21 12.96 0.68
C TYR A 229 12.83 12.68 1.27
N LYS A 230 11.84 13.53 0.93
CA LYS A 230 10.48 13.53 1.51
C LYS A 230 9.76 12.18 1.47
N GLU A 231 9.95 11.42 0.40
CA GLU A 231 9.40 10.07 0.29
C GLU A 231 9.93 9.12 1.38
N ASN A 232 11.21 9.25 1.79
CA ASN A 232 11.75 8.46 2.90
C ASN A 232 11.09 8.86 4.22
N PHE A 233 10.83 10.15 4.41
CA PHE A 233 10.18 10.65 5.62
C PHE A 233 8.75 10.13 5.73
N ARG A 234 7.93 10.29 4.68
CA ARG A 234 6.56 9.76 4.62
C ARG A 234 6.52 8.26 4.92
N ASP A 235 7.37 7.48 4.25
CA ASP A 235 7.45 6.03 4.44
C ASP A 235 7.90 5.66 5.86
N SER A 236 8.79 6.43 6.47
CA SER A 236 9.19 6.22 7.88
C SER A 236 8.05 6.49 8.85
N CYS A 237 7.21 7.50 8.56
CA CYS A 237 6.01 7.81 9.33
C CYS A 237 4.98 6.68 9.25
N MET A 238 4.69 6.18 8.05
CA MET A 238 3.79 5.03 7.88
C MET A 238 4.28 3.82 8.69
N ALA A 239 5.55 3.49 8.58
CA ALA A 239 6.14 2.38 9.32
C ALA A 239 6.07 2.59 10.84
N LYS A 240 6.35 3.82 11.31
CA LYS A 240 6.25 4.18 12.72
C LYS A 240 4.84 4.02 13.24
N ASN A 241 3.84 4.53 12.51
CA ASN A 241 2.43 4.46 12.88
C ASN A 241 1.96 3.01 13.05
N ILE A 242 2.31 2.13 12.10
CA ILE A 242 1.98 0.70 12.14
C ILE A 242 2.68 0.03 13.32
N ALA A 243 3.99 0.21 13.45
CA ALA A 243 4.77 -0.50 14.47
C ALA A 243 4.40 -0.03 15.89
N ASP A 244 4.22 1.27 16.11
CA ASP A 244 3.76 1.82 17.40
C ASP A 244 2.39 1.26 17.79
N TYR A 245 1.47 1.12 16.82
CA TYR A 245 0.16 0.53 17.08
C TYR A 245 0.26 -0.93 17.53
N LEU A 246 1.08 -1.73 16.85
CA LEU A 246 1.25 -3.15 17.16
C LEU A 246 2.00 -3.39 18.49
N GLU A 247 3.00 -2.56 18.79
CA GLU A 247 3.81 -2.70 20.00
C GLU A 247 3.07 -2.27 21.27
N LYS A 248 2.17 -1.28 21.16
CA LYS A 248 1.34 -0.83 22.29
C LYS A 248 0.27 -1.85 22.69
N LYS A 249 -0.17 -2.69 21.76
CA LYS A 249 -1.25 -3.67 21.95
C LYS A 249 -0.68 -5.09 21.87
N THR A 250 -0.40 -5.68 23.02
CA THR A 250 0.10 -7.07 23.10
C THR A 250 -0.86 -8.03 22.42
N SER A 251 -0.33 -8.98 21.66
CA SER A 251 -1.07 -10.03 20.94
C SER A 251 -1.90 -9.59 19.72
N VAL A 252 -1.78 -8.35 19.27
CA VAL A 252 -2.46 -7.88 18.06
C VAL A 252 -1.63 -8.23 16.81
N LYS A 253 -2.30 -8.76 15.79
CA LYS A 253 -1.74 -9.03 14.47
C LYS A 253 -2.48 -8.21 13.42
N GLY A 254 -1.77 -7.77 12.37
CA GLY A 254 -2.34 -6.95 11.32
C GLY A 254 -1.89 -7.29 9.90
N VAL A 255 -2.64 -6.78 8.94
CA VAL A 255 -2.24 -6.73 7.53
C VAL A 255 -2.01 -5.27 7.13
N TYR A 256 -1.08 -5.03 6.21
CA TYR A 256 -0.77 -3.71 5.66
C TYR A 256 -0.99 -3.71 4.15
N PHE A 257 -2.05 -3.02 3.69
CA PHE A 257 -2.37 -2.84 2.27
C PHE A 257 -1.74 -1.56 1.75
N ALA A 258 -0.83 -1.70 0.80
CA ALA A 258 -0.17 -0.59 0.14
C ALA A 258 0.33 -0.99 -1.26
N HIS A 259 0.87 -0.03 -2.00
CA HIS A 259 1.61 -0.35 -3.22
C HIS A 259 2.83 -1.25 -2.92
N ASN A 260 3.21 -2.12 -3.85
CA ASN A 260 4.41 -2.97 -3.71
C ASN A 260 5.65 -2.17 -3.28
N GLY A 261 5.78 -0.94 -3.79
CA GLY A 261 6.88 -0.07 -3.40
C GLY A 261 6.97 0.19 -1.90
N HIS A 262 5.83 0.31 -1.21
CA HIS A 262 5.77 0.63 0.22
C HIS A 262 5.90 -0.60 1.12
N VAL A 263 5.55 -1.80 0.65
CA VAL A 263 5.70 -3.03 1.47
C VAL A 263 7.09 -3.69 1.37
N GLY A 264 7.88 -3.32 0.37
CA GLY A 264 9.21 -3.92 0.14
C GLY A 264 10.25 -3.58 1.22
N LYS A 265 11.06 -4.57 1.61
CA LYS A 265 12.00 -4.50 2.74
C LYS A 265 13.34 -3.84 2.44
N ILE A 266 13.71 -3.68 1.17
CA ILE A 266 15.05 -3.23 0.77
C ILE A 266 15.04 -1.75 0.38
N ALA A 267 16.05 -1.01 0.87
CA ALA A 267 16.32 0.34 0.42
C ALA A 267 16.92 0.35 -1.00
N HIS A 268 16.38 1.19 -1.88
CA HIS A 268 16.84 1.32 -3.26
C HIS A 268 17.88 2.42 -3.42
N LYS A 269 18.98 2.12 -4.10
CA LYS A 269 19.93 3.14 -4.53
C LYS A 269 19.52 3.70 -5.89
N TYR A 270 19.12 4.96 -5.93
CA TYR A 270 18.92 5.68 -7.19
C TYR A 270 20.23 6.30 -7.67
N LYS A 271 20.50 6.19 -8.98
CA LYS A 271 21.75 6.68 -9.58
C LYS A 271 22.01 8.18 -9.35
N ASN A 272 20.96 8.95 -9.10
CA ASN A 272 21.02 10.42 -9.02
C ASN A 272 20.72 10.96 -7.61
N LEU A 273 20.56 10.10 -6.60
CA LEU A 273 20.33 10.52 -5.23
C LEU A 273 21.52 10.10 -4.36
N ASN A 274 21.99 11.01 -3.53
CA ASN A 274 23.02 10.72 -2.52
C ASN A 274 22.51 9.78 -1.43
N GLU A 275 21.17 9.66 -1.28
CA GLU A 275 20.50 8.83 -0.29
C GLU A 275 19.85 7.61 -0.94
N HIS A 276 19.75 6.53 -0.17
CA HIS A 276 18.95 5.38 -0.55
C HIS A 276 17.47 5.70 -0.34
N MET A 277 16.64 5.38 -1.32
CA MET A 277 15.18 5.44 -1.13
C MET A 277 14.77 4.29 -0.22
N LYS A 278 14.34 4.63 1.00
CA LYS A 278 13.82 3.71 2.00
C LYS A 278 12.30 3.79 2.00
N ARG A 279 11.65 2.64 1.96
CA ARG A 279 10.20 2.55 1.98
C ARG A 279 9.68 2.04 3.32
N ALA A 280 8.38 2.13 3.56
CA ALA A 280 7.77 1.73 4.82
C ALA A 280 8.14 0.29 5.22
N GLY A 281 8.11 -0.64 4.26
CA GLY A 281 8.52 -2.02 4.48
C GLY A 281 9.98 -2.20 4.89
N HIS A 282 10.90 -1.29 4.47
CA HIS A 282 12.28 -1.28 4.95
C HIS A 282 12.33 -0.98 6.45
N PHE A 283 11.69 0.11 6.88
CA PHE A 283 11.66 0.50 8.30
C PHE A 283 10.91 -0.53 9.16
N LEU A 284 9.81 -1.11 8.64
CA LEU A 284 9.09 -2.20 9.30
C LEU A 284 9.97 -3.44 9.43
N GLY A 285 10.74 -3.79 8.38
CA GLY A 285 11.69 -4.90 8.42
C GLY A 285 12.80 -4.71 9.42
N GLU A 286 13.35 -3.50 9.57
CA GLU A 286 14.36 -3.17 10.59
C GLU A 286 13.78 -3.27 12.01
N ARG A 287 12.54 -2.81 12.23
CA ARG A 287 11.92 -2.73 13.56
C ARG A 287 11.28 -4.05 14.00
N LEU A 288 10.49 -4.68 13.13
CA LEU A 288 9.74 -5.91 13.44
C LEU A 288 10.52 -7.19 13.10
N LYS A 289 11.58 -7.11 12.29
CA LYS A 289 12.45 -8.23 11.91
C LYS A 289 11.66 -9.39 11.32
N ASP A 290 11.78 -10.57 11.91
CA ASP A 290 11.10 -11.82 11.53
C ASP A 290 9.58 -11.81 11.79
N LYS A 291 9.08 -10.78 12.48
CA LYS A 291 7.65 -10.55 12.69
C LYS A 291 6.96 -9.82 11.53
N TYR A 292 7.69 -9.32 10.56
CA TYR A 292 7.18 -8.71 9.33
C TYR A 292 7.41 -9.58 8.12
N PHE A 293 6.34 -9.90 7.37
CA PHE A 293 6.38 -10.70 6.16
C PHE A 293 5.76 -9.94 4.99
N ALA A 294 6.54 -9.68 3.95
CA ALA A 294 6.13 -8.87 2.80
C ALA A 294 5.77 -9.76 1.60
N ILE A 295 4.54 -9.64 1.10
CA ILE A 295 4.05 -10.33 -0.10
C ILE A 295 3.74 -9.28 -1.18
N ALA A 296 4.40 -9.38 -2.34
CA ALA A 296 4.10 -8.54 -3.49
C ALA A 296 3.09 -9.24 -4.41
N LEU A 297 2.10 -8.50 -4.92
CA LEU A 297 1.18 -8.99 -5.93
C LEU A 297 1.57 -8.46 -7.31
N GLU A 298 1.63 -9.37 -8.28
CA GLU A 298 2.01 -9.14 -9.67
C GLU A 298 0.98 -9.70 -10.64
N PHE A 299 0.85 -9.10 -11.83
CA PHE A 299 -0.01 -9.62 -12.90
C PHE A 299 0.75 -9.80 -14.22
N ASN A 300 0.28 -10.73 -15.06
CA ASN A 300 0.90 -11.03 -16.35
C ASN A 300 0.36 -10.15 -17.48
N LYS A 301 -0.94 -10.07 -17.62
CA LYS A 301 -1.65 -9.31 -18.66
C LYS A 301 -2.98 -8.79 -18.10
N GLY A 302 -3.66 -7.93 -18.86
CA GLY A 302 -4.98 -7.44 -18.48
C GLY A 302 -5.05 -5.93 -18.43
N SER A 303 -6.11 -5.41 -17.84
CA SER A 303 -6.38 -3.98 -17.77
C SER A 303 -6.39 -3.49 -16.33
N PHE A 304 -6.17 -2.20 -16.14
CA PHE A 304 -6.16 -1.53 -14.84
C PHE A 304 -6.50 -0.05 -15.03
N ASN A 305 -7.02 0.58 -13.99
CA ASN A 305 -7.22 2.02 -13.94
C ASN A 305 -5.94 2.73 -13.48
N ALA A 306 -5.67 3.91 -14.02
CA ALA A 306 -4.63 4.80 -13.54
C ALA A 306 -4.88 6.24 -14.00
N ILE A 307 -4.30 7.20 -13.32
CA ILE A 307 -4.31 8.60 -13.76
C ILE A 307 -3.29 8.78 -14.89
N ASN A 308 -3.73 9.42 -15.97
CA ASN A 308 -2.90 9.91 -17.06
C ASN A 308 -2.93 11.43 -17.09
N TYR A 309 -1.80 12.06 -17.45
CA TYR A 309 -1.76 13.49 -17.69
C TYR A 309 -1.93 13.77 -19.18
N ARG A 310 -3.03 14.43 -19.54
CA ARG A 310 -3.42 14.70 -20.92
C ARG A 310 -4.08 16.08 -21.03
N ASN A 311 -3.68 16.90 -22.00
CA ASN A 311 -4.24 18.24 -22.24
C ASN A 311 -4.26 19.12 -20.97
N ASP A 312 -3.16 19.10 -20.21
CA ASP A 312 -2.97 19.83 -18.97
C ASP A 312 -3.89 19.43 -17.80
N GLU A 313 -4.55 18.26 -17.92
CA GLU A 313 -5.43 17.70 -16.90
C GLU A 313 -4.99 16.30 -16.46
N TYR A 314 -5.35 15.94 -15.23
CA TYR A 314 -5.25 14.58 -14.73
C TYR A 314 -6.56 13.84 -15.00
N VAL A 315 -6.50 12.80 -15.84
CA VAL A 315 -7.66 12.05 -16.29
C VAL A 315 -7.53 10.59 -15.84
N MET A 316 -8.60 10.06 -15.26
CA MET A 316 -8.69 8.62 -14.97
C MET A 316 -8.93 7.87 -16.27
N GLU A 317 -8.05 6.93 -16.59
CA GLU A 317 -8.14 6.09 -17.79
C GLU A 317 -7.90 4.62 -17.46
N SER A 318 -8.48 3.73 -18.29
CA SER A 318 -8.20 2.31 -18.23
C SER A 318 -7.12 1.95 -19.26
N PHE A 319 -6.06 1.31 -18.80
CA PHE A 319 -4.92 0.87 -19.62
C PHE A 319 -4.89 -0.64 -19.74
N THR A 320 -4.38 -1.15 -20.87
CA THR A 320 -4.28 -2.59 -21.12
C THR A 320 -2.84 -3.01 -21.41
N ILE A 321 -2.37 -4.02 -20.69
CA ILE A 321 -1.15 -4.74 -20.94
C ILE A 321 -1.48 -6.06 -21.63
N LYS A 322 -1.26 -6.12 -22.95
CA LYS A 322 -1.55 -7.33 -23.75
C LYS A 322 -0.56 -8.45 -23.46
N LYS A 323 0.69 -8.11 -23.19
CA LYS A 323 1.78 -9.07 -22.95
C LYS A 323 2.85 -8.46 -22.06
N ASN A 324 3.30 -9.22 -21.09
CA ASN A 324 4.41 -8.84 -20.23
C ASN A 324 5.78 -9.10 -20.89
N HIS A 325 6.83 -8.49 -20.37
CA HIS A 325 8.19 -8.70 -20.85
C HIS A 325 8.66 -10.14 -20.51
N ARG A 326 9.40 -10.78 -21.42
CA ARG A 326 9.91 -12.15 -21.23
C ARG A 326 10.75 -12.36 -19.94
N LYS A 327 11.31 -11.28 -19.40
CA LYS A 327 12.06 -11.27 -18.13
C LYS A 327 11.20 -10.81 -16.95
N SER A 328 9.87 -10.66 -17.08
CA SER A 328 9.03 -10.36 -15.93
C SER A 328 8.80 -11.62 -15.11
N LEU A 329 8.66 -11.43 -13.78
CA LEU A 329 8.39 -12.53 -12.86
C LEU A 329 7.14 -13.30 -13.30
N SER A 330 6.07 -12.58 -13.64
CA SER A 330 4.82 -13.17 -14.08
C SER A 330 4.97 -14.04 -15.33
N HIS A 331 5.78 -13.62 -16.31
CA HIS A 331 6.02 -14.43 -17.51
C HIS A 331 6.86 -15.66 -17.24
N ILE A 332 7.77 -15.60 -16.27
CA ILE A 332 8.66 -16.73 -15.92
C ILE A 332 7.90 -17.77 -15.09
N VAL A 333 7.03 -17.33 -14.17
CA VAL A 333 6.36 -18.20 -13.18
C VAL A 333 5.10 -18.86 -13.74
N LEU A 334 4.33 -18.13 -14.57
CA LEU A 334 3.05 -18.61 -15.06
C LEU A 334 3.17 -19.41 -16.34
N GLY A 335 2.63 -20.63 -16.33
CA GLY A 335 2.32 -21.40 -17.51
C GLY A 335 1.05 -20.93 -18.22
N LYS A 336 0.62 -21.63 -19.28
CA LYS A 336 -0.56 -21.25 -20.07
C LYS A 336 -1.88 -21.34 -19.29
N GLU A 337 -2.00 -22.35 -18.45
CA GLU A 337 -3.23 -22.69 -17.71
C GLU A 337 -3.21 -22.14 -16.27
N ASP A 338 -2.06 -21.67 -15.80
CA ASP A 338 -1.94 -21.13 -14.45
C ASP A 338 -2.78 -19.85 -14.29
N LYS A 339 -3.44 -19.70 -13.15
CA LYS A 339 -4.28 -18.54 -12.82
C LYS A 339 -3.68 -17.67 -11.76
N ILE A 340 -3.40 -18.23 -10.57
CA ILE A 340 -2.84 -17.53 -9.43
C ILE A 340 -1.77 -18.42 -8.81
N LYS A 341 -0.54 -17.95 -8.75
CA LYS A 341 0.57 -18.69 -8.12
C LYS A 341 1.20 -17.93 -6.98
N TYR A 342 1.52 -18.66 -5.93
CA TYR A 342 2.38 -18.20 -4.83
C TYR A 342 3.77 -18.78 -4.96
N LEU A 343 4.78 -17.95 -4.67
CA LEU A 343 6.17 -18.41 -4.59
C LEU A 343 6.95 -17.62 -3.54
N LYS A 344 7.84 -18.28 -2.82
CA LYS A 344 8.81 -17.63 -1.93
C LYS A 344 9.94 -17.01 -2.74
N SER A 345 10.45 -15.85 -2.29
CA SER A 345 11.61 -15.21 -2.94
C SER A 345 12.84 -16.10 -2.96
N SER A 346 13.02 -16.94 -1.94
CA SER A 346 14.10 -17.95 -1.88
C SER A 346 14.05 -19.00 -3.01
N ASN A 347 12.93 -19.12 -3.70
CA ASN A 347 12.82 -20.02 -4.87
C ASN A 347 13.31 -19.36 -6.17
N ILE A 348 13.61 -18.05 -6.14
CA ILE A 348 14.07 -17.29 -7.30
C ILE A 348 15.62 -17.38 -7.33
N PRO A 349 16.24 -17.85 -8.42
CA PRO A 349 17.70 -17.93 -8.52
C PRO A 349 18.38 -16.56 -8.44
N ASP A 350 19.44 -16.44 -7.64
CA ASP A 350 20.15 -15.19 -7.33
C ASP A 350 20.77 -14.50 -8.54
N ASN A 351 21.11 -15.24 -9.58
CA ASN A 351 21.82 -14.75 -10.76
C ASN A 351 20.88 -14.26 -11.87
N GLN A 352 19.56 -14.24 -11.66
CA GLN A 352 18.60 -13.87 -12.69
C GLN A 352 18.25 -12.39 -12.64
N TYR A 353 18.28 -11.72 -13.81
CA TYR A 353 17.73 -10.41 -13.97
C TYR A 353 16.23 -10.50 -14.23
N ILE A 354 15.43 -10.32 -13.18
CA ILE A 354 13.97 -10.38 -13.23
C ILE A 354 13.38 -8.97 -13.12
N ARG A 355 12.27 -8.74 -13.80
CA ARG A 355 11.48 -7.50 -13.76
C ARG A 355 10.17 -7.73 -13.03
N ILE A 356 9.76 -6.76 -12.24
CA ILE A 356 8.42 -6.67 -11.66
C ILE A 356 7.72 -5.42 -12.18
N ASN A 357 6.39 -5.45 -12.23
CA ASN A 357 5.61 -4.26 -12.52
C ASN A 357 5.71 -3.28 -11.33
N SER A 358 5.70 -1.98 -11.63
CA SER A 358 5.68 -0.92 -10.62
C SER A 358 4.95 0.27 -11.24
N ILE A 359 3.62 0.21 -11.26
CA ILE A 359 2.78 1.20 -11.94
C ILE A 359 2.22 2.15 -10.92
N GLY A 360 1.75 1.89 -9.80
CA GLY A 360 1.19 2.83 -8.83
C GLY A 360 -0.09 3.51 -9.32
N ALA A 361 -0.29 4.75 -8.87
CA ALA A 361 -1.51 5.54 -9.14
C ALA A 361 -1.51 6.22 -10.51
N VAL A 362 -0.36 6.44 -11.10
CA VAL A 362 -0.19 7.20 -12.36
C VAL A 362 0.49 6.34 -13.41
N TYR A 363 -0.02 6.40 -14.66
CA TYR A 363 0.55 5.68 -15.79
C TYR A 363 0.42 6.50 -17.09
N GLY A 364 1.29 6.27 -18.08
CA GLY A 364 1.29 7.02 -19.32
C GLY A 364 2.31 8.13 -19.31
N LYS A 365 1.89 9.41 -19.35
CA LYS A 365 2.77 10.58 -19.30
C LYS A 365 2.61 11.31 -17.96
N SER A 366 3.70 11.86 -17.45
CA SER A 366 3.68 12.81 -16.34
C SER A 366 3.40 14.23 -16.83
N LYS A 367 3.06 15.17 -15.92
CA LYS A 367 2.91 16.60 -16.21
C LYS A 367 4.13 17.20 -16.93
N SER A 368 5.32 16.73 -16.62
CA SER A 368 6.57 17.12 -17.29
C SER A 368 6.81 16.43 -18.63
N GLY A 369 5.86 15.62 -19.14
CA GLY A 369 5.95 14.90 -20.41
C GLY A 369 6.83 13.63 -20.38
N TYR A 370 7.44 13.31 -19.25
CA TYR A 370 8.24 12.09 -19.11
C TYR A 370 7.34 10.86 -19.06
N LYS A 371 7.75 9.81 -19.79
CA LYS A 371 7.07 8.51 -19.73
C LYS A 371 7.32 7.85 -18.36
N ILE A 372 6.25 7.45 -17.70
CA ILE A 372 6.33 6.73 -16.43
C ILE A 372 6.76 5.29 -16.69
N TYR A 373 7.78 4.82 -15.97
CA TYR A 373 8.31 3.48 -16.14
C TYR A 373 7.38 2.45 -15.50
N ARG A 374 7.07 1.42 -16.28
CA ARG A 374 6.24 0.30 -15.84
C ARG A 374 7.00 -0.74 -15.03
N TYR A 375 8.28 -0.95 -15.33
CA TYR A 375 9.06 -2.03 -14.76
C TYR A 375 10.13 -1.54 -13.81
N ARG A 376 10.33 -2.31 -12.74
CA ARG A 376 11.46 -2.22 -11.83
C ARG A 376 12.27 -3.53 -11.90
N LYS A 377 13.58 -3.48 -11.71
CA LYS A 377 14.38 -4.65 -11.45
C LYS A 377 13.99 -5.23 -10.10
N LEU A 378 13.72 -6.53 -10.04
CA LEU A 378 13.56 -7.22 -8.78
C LEU A 378 14.95 -7.36 -8.14
N GLU A 379 15.11 -6.84 -6.95
CA GLU A 379 16.25 -7.14 -6.09
C GLU A 379 15.84 -8.26 -5.15
N LEU A 380 16.68 -9.28 -5.05
CA LEU A 380 16.43 -10.43 -4.20
C LEU A 380 16.23 -9.96 -2.74
N TYR A 381 15.31 -10.63 -2.04
CA TYR A 381 14.91 -10.29 -0.66
C TYR A 381 14.14 -8.98 -0.48
N HIS A 382 13.75 -8.33 -1.57
CA HIS A 382 12.86 -7.17 -1.49
C HIS A 382 11.52 -7.53 -0.83
N TYR A 383 11.02 -8.70 -1.17
CA TYR A 383 9.83 -9.32 -0.59
C TYR A 383 10.15 -10.73 -0.13
N ASP A 384 9.38 -11.25 0.82
CA ASP A 384 9.51 -12.65 1.28
C ASP A 384 8.84 -13.60 0.28
N ALA A 385 7.76 -13.14 -0.35
CA ALA A 385 7.00 -13.93 -1.30
C ALA A 385 6.30 -13.06 -2.36
N PHE A 386 5.78 -13.74 -3.37
CA PHE A 386 4.96 -13.16 -4.43
C PHE A 386 3.67 -13.97 -4.62
N ILE A 387 2.61 -13.25 -4.96
CA ILE A 387 1.41 -13.81 -5.58
C ILE A 387 1.31 -13.23 -6.98
N VAL A 388 1.25 -14.11 -7.98
CA VAL A 388 1.28 -13.73 -9.38
C VAL A 388 0.00 -14.19 -10.04
N ILE A 389 -0.79 -13.23 -10.56
CA ILE A 389 -2.04 -13.51 -11.29
C ILE A 389 -1.81 -13.46 -12.80
N ASN A 390 -2.53 -14.30 -13.53
CA ASN A 390 -2.40 -14.33 -14.99
C ASN A 390 -3.09 -13.14 -15.65
N GLN A 391 -4.27 -12.75 -15.18
CA GLN A 391 -5.06 -11.69 -15.79
C GLN A 391 -5.63 -10.74 -14.73
N GLY A 392 -5.45 -9.43 -14.97
CA GLY A 392 -6.06 -8.37 -14.19
C GLY A 392 -7.19 -7.68 -14.95
N THR A 393 -8.18 -7.16 -14.21
CA THR A 393 -9.26 -6.29 -14.69
C THR A 393 -9.25 -4.96 -13.95
N PRO A 394 -9.78 -3.87 -14.55
CA PRO A 394 -9.84 -2.59 -13.87
C PRO A 394 -10.72 -2.66 -12.61
N THR A 395 -10.34 -1.92 -11.57
CA THR A 395 -11.17 -1.72 -10.38
C THR A 395 -12.51 -1.08 -10.71
N ASN A 396 -13.56 -1.43 -10.00
CA ASN A 396 -14.88 -0.81 -10.09
C ASN A 396 -14.90 0.46 -9.20
N LEU A 397 -14.56 1.60 -9.82
CA LEU A 397 -14.49 2.87 -9.08
C LEU A 397 -15.88 3.32 -8.62
N LEU A 398 -15.96 3.74 -7.36
CA LEU A 398 -17.16 4.38 -6.82
C LEU A 398 -17.28 5.79 -7.40
N THR A 399 -18.44 6.11 -7.98
CA THR A 399 -18.73 7.47 -8.43
C THR A 399 -18.96 8.37 -7.23
N MET A 400 -18.12 9.39 -7.06
CA MET A 400 -18.43 10.50 -6.16
C MET A 400 -19.59 11.29 -6.75
N LYS A 401 -20.65 11.55 -5.97
CA LYS A 401 -21.64 12.58 -6.33
C LYS A 401 -20.93 13.92 -6.28
N VAL A 402 -20.60 14.49 -7.42
CA VAL A 402 -20.18 15.88 -7.50
C VAL A 402 -21.44 16.68 -7.25
N GLU A 403 -21.66 17.13 -6.02
CA GLU A 403 -22.62 18.21 -5.78
C GLU A 403 -22.06 19.43 -6.52
N LYS A 404 -22.75 19.81 -7.60
CA LYS A 404 -22.49 21.10 -8.24
C LYS A 404 -22.80 22.14 -7.17
N SER A 405 -21.76 22.86 -6.71
CA SER A 405 -21.96 24.08 -5.94
C SER A 405 -22.95 24.93 -6.72
N LYS A 406 -24.11 25.19 -6.14
CA LYS A 406 -25.01 26.24 -6.64
C LYS A 406 -24.30 27.55 -6.30
N ASP A 407 -23.74 28.19 -7.34
CA ASP A 407 -23.33 29.60 -7.29
C ASP A 407 -24.48 30.46 -6.81
#